data_a30cc5978993b2fbcf2ed7b6f321a656
#
_entry.id   a30cc5978993b2fbcf2ed7b6f321a656
#
_cell.length_a   1.000
_cell.length_b   1.000
_cell.length_c   1.000
_cell.angle_alpha   90.00
_cell.angle_beta   90.00
_cell.angle_gamma   90.00
#
_symmetry.space_group_name_H-M   'P 1'
#
loop_
_entity.id
_entity.type
_entity.pdbx_description
1 polymer ?
#
loop_
_entity_poly.entity_id
_entity_poly.type
_entity_poly.pdbx_seq_one_letter_code
_entity_poly.pdbx_strand_id
1 'polypeptide(L)'
;EDEKKLVLSRRIASVWVVIAMTASIVIGMVGLGMTKAGALEFLSGSSSETLIVRVASLIAQHGVLAAILAGLILAGILAATMSTADSQMLAAASSVSQNILQEFGHMKLTEKQSLFAARLTIICISVVGVVLARDPNSSVFGIVSFAWAGFGGSFGAVVLCSLFWKRCNWQGALAGMLSGGLMVFVWKYIISPLGGVFGIYELLPAFLVSLMVCVVVSLVTPAPSAEIEAEFDAAK
;
A
#
# COMPACT_ATOMS: atom_id res chain seq x y z
N GLU A 1 -16.94 10.13 17.52
CA GLU A 1 -15.82 9.79 18.39
C GLU A 1 -14.98 11.02 18.72
N ASP A 2 -14.30 11.03 19.86
CA ASP A 2 -13.64 12.20 20.43
C ASP A 2 -12.35 12.55 19.64
N GLU A 3 -12.26 13.77 19.08
CA GLU A 3 -11.11 14.26 18.32
C GLU A 3 -9.79 14.21 19.12
N LYS A 4 -9.87 14.35 20.45
CA LYS A 4 -8.69 14.26 21.33
C LYS A 4 -8.00 12.90 21.27
N LYS A 5 -8.75 11.82 20.99
CA LYS A 5 -8.20 10.48 20.80
C LYS A 5 -7.36 10.37 19.53
N LEU A 6 -7.65 11.16 18.48
CA LEU A 6 -6.86 11.19 17.25
C LEU A 6 -5.44 11.71 17.49
N VAL A 7 -5.30 12.73 18.35
CA VAL A 7 -3.97 13.27 18.72
C VAL A 7 -3.13 12.21 19.44
N LEU A 8 -3.72 11.46 20.35
CA LEU A 8 -3.04 10.38 21.06
C LEU A 8 -2.65 9.25 20.11
N SER A 9 -3.57 8.82 19.24
CA SER A 9 -3.32 7.79 18.23
C SER A 9 -2.17 8.18 17.30
N ARG A 10 -2.16 9.42 16.82
CA ARG A 10 -1.07 9.95 15.99
C ARG A 10 0.28 9.88 16.71
N ARG A 11 0.35 10.30 17.99
CA ARG A 11 1.59 10.27 18.77
C ARG A 11 2.10 8.84 18.95
N ILE A 12 1.23 7.92 19.33
CA ILE A 12 1.57 6.50 19.49
C ILE A 12 2.05 5.92 18.16
N ALA A 13 1.33 6.15 17.06
CA ALA A 13 1.70 5.67 15.74
C ALA A 13 3.06 6.23 15.29
N SER A 14 3.33 7.53 15.51
CA SER A 14 4.61 8.14 15.14
C SER A 14 5.79 7.51 15.90
N VAL A 15 5.64 7.30 17.22
CA VAL A 15 6.69 6.64 18.03
C VAL A 15 6.90 5.20 17.55
N TRP A 16 5.81 4.46 17.30
CA TRP A 16 5.88 3.09 16.82
C TRP A 16 6.59 2.99 15.46
N VAL A 17 6.27 3.86 14.52
CA VAL A 17 6.91 3.89 13.19
C VAL A 17 8.40 4.15 13.32
N VAL A 18 8.82 5.11 14.15
CA VAL A 18 10.25 5.39 14.37
C VAL A 18 10.98 4.17 14.93
N ILE A 19 10.40 3.48 15.92
CA ILE A 19 10.98 2.27 16.51
C ILE A 19 11.10 1.16 15.44
N ALA A 20 10.01 0.89 14.72
CA ALA A 20 9.96 -0.17 13.72
C ALA A 20 10.94 0.07 12.56
N MET A 21 10.99 1.31 12.04
CA MET A 21 11.93 1.68 10.98
C MET A 21 13.38 1.60 11.43
N THR A 22 13.68 2.07 12.65
CA THR A 22 15.04 1.96 13.21
C THR A 22 15.47 0.51 13.36
N ALA A 23 14.60 -0.36 13.89
CA ALA A 23 14.88 -1.78 14.01
C ALA A 23 15.15 -2.43 12.63
N SER A 24 14.35 -2.09 11.61
CA SER A 24 14.53 -2.61 10.25
C SER A 24 15.88 -2.17 9.64
N ILE A 25 16.28 -0.91 9.84
CA ILE A 25 17.57 -0.39 9.37
C ILE A 25 18.73 -1.12 10.08
N VAL A 26 18.64 -1.29 11.40
CA VAL A 26 19.66 -1.98 12.19
C VAL A 26 19.80 -3.44 11.73
N ILE A 27 18.71 -4.15 11.48
CA ILE A 27 18.75 -5.52 10.92
C ILE A 27 19.51 -5.55 9.60
N GLY A 28 19.23 -4.59 8.70
CA GLY A 28 19.95 -4.47 7.43
C GLY A 28 21.46 -4.22 7.60
N MET A 29 21.81 -3.32 8.53
CA MET A 29 23.22 -3.01 8.84
C MET A 29 23.97 -4.22 9.42
N VAL A 30 23.33 -4.92 10.36
CA VAL A 30 23.88 -6.16 10.94
C VAL A 30 24.08 -7.23 9.86
N GLY A 31 23.07 -7.42 8.99
CA GLY A 31 23.14 -8.35 7.87
C GLY A 31 24.30 -8.04 6.93
N LEU A 32 24.52 -6.77 6.59
CA LEU A 32 25.67 -6.35 5.79
C LEU A 32 27.00 -6.63 6.52
N GLY A 33 27.05 -6.40 7.83
CA GLY A 33 28.21 -6.73 8.67
C GLY A 33 28.52 -8.25 8.65
N MET A 34 27.49 -9.09 8.79
CA MET A 34 27.60 -10.54 8.72
C MET A 34 28.10 -11.03 7.35
N THR A 35 27.63 -10.42 6.27
CA THR A 35 28.11 -10.70 4.91
C THR A 35 29.59 -10.35 4.76
N LYS A 36 30.01 -9.18 5.23
CA LYS A 36 31.43 -8.77 5.19
C LYS A 36 32.30 -9.67 6.05
N ALA A 37 31.80 -10.22 7.14
CA ALA A 37 32.49 -11.16 8.00
C ALA A 37 32.52 -12.61 7.44
N GLY A 38 31.87 -12.86 6.28
CA GLY A 38 31.78 -14.19 5.68
C GLY A 38 30.82 -15.16 6.37
N ALA A 39 29.99 -14.65 7.31
CA ALA A 39 28.99 -15.46 8.01
C ALA A 39 27.69 -15.66 7.19
N LEU A 40 27.45 -14.78 6.21
CA LEU A 40 26.32 -14.86 5.28
C LEU A 40 26.82 -14.67 3.84
N GLU A 41 26.16 -15.37 2.92
CA GLU A 41 26.31 -15.11 1.48
C GLU A 41 25.89 -13.68 1.13
N PHE A 42 26.49 -13.10 0.09
CA PHE A 42 26.07 -11.80 -0.42
C PHE A 42 24.69 -11.89 -1.05
N LEU A 43 23.72 -11.21 -0.43
CA LEU A 43 22.34 -11.15 -0.92
C LEU A 43 22.16 -9.90 -1.78
N SER A 44 21.67 -10.08 -3.01
CA SER A 44 21.42 -8.98 -3.95
C SER A 44 20.02 -9.06 -4.57
N GLY A 45 19.46 -7.91 -4.94
CA GLY A 45 18.12 -7.86 -5.55
C GLY A 45 17.05 -8.43 -4.61
N SER A 46 16.15 -9.25 -5.16
CA SER A 46 15.05 -9.88 -4.41
C SER A 46 15.53 -10.82 -3.28
N SER A 47 16.73 -11.41 -3.40
CA SER A 47 17.26 -12.29 -2.35
C SER A 47 17.58 -11.53 -1.06
N SER A 48 17.82 -10.20 -1.11
CA SER A 48 18.04 -9.38 0.09
C SER A 48 16.82 -9.32 1.01
N GLU A 49 15.62 -9.53 0.49
CA GLU A 49 14.39 -9.62 1.26
C GLU A 49 14.34 -10.85 2.18
N THR A 50 15.16 -11.87 1.93
CA THR A 50 15.25 -13.08 2.75
C THR A 50 16.23 -12.95 3.92
N LEU A 51 16.86 -11.80 4.13
CA LEU A 51 17.92 -11.60 5.12
C LEU A 51 17.53 -12.10 6.51
N ILE A 52 16.36 -11.71 7.02
CA ILE A 52 15.90 -12.08 8.36
C ILE A 52 15.68 -13.60 8.50
N VAL A 53 15.25 -14.27 7.44
CA VAL A 53 15.08 -15.72 7.39
C VAL A 53 16.44 -16.41 7.43
N ARG A 54 17.45 -15.88 6.70
CA ARG A 54 18.81 -16.40 6.71
C ARG A 54 19.48 -16.23 8.09
N VAL A 55 19.30 -15.06 8.70
CA VAL A 55 19.80 -14.79 10.06
C VAL A 55 19.14 -15.73 11.08
N ALA A 56 17.82 -15.90 11.01
CA ALA A 56 17.12 -16.84 11.87
C ALA A 56 17.62 -18.27 11.70
N SER A 57 17.88 -18.70 10.46
CA SER A 57 18.44 -20.02 10.17
C SER A 57 19.83 -20.21 10.76
N LEU A 58 20.66 -19.19 10.75
CA LEU A 58 22.00 -19.22 11.41
C LEU A 58 21.88 -19.30 12.93
N ILE A 59 21.00 -18.50 13.53
CA ILE A 59 20.74 -18.54 14.99
C ILE A 59 20.31 -19.93 15.40
N ALA A 60 19.44 -20.59 14.63
CA ALA A 60 18.92 -21.92 14.94
C ALA A 60 20.01 -23.01 15.09
N GLN A 61 21.18 -22.81 14.50
CA GLN A 61 22.30 -23.76 14.58
C GLN A 61 23.06 -23.74 15.92
N HIS A 62 22.79 -22.75 16.78
CA HIS A 62 23.52 -22.54 18.05
C HIS A 62 22.84 -23.18 19.27
N GLY A 63 22.09 -24.26 19.08
CA GLY A 63 21.47 -25.04 20.15
C GLY A 63 19.96 -24.81 20.29
N VAL A 64 19.36 -25.58 21.20
CA VAL A 64 17.89 -25.65 21.33
C VAL A 64 17.23 -24.31 21.64
N LEU A 65 17.79 -23.54 22.57
CA LEU A 65 17.25 -22.23 22.94
C LEU A 65 17.30 -21.26 21.75
N ALA A 66 18.40 -21.23 21.03
CA ALA A 66 18.57 -20.42 19.84
C ALA A 66 17.62 -20.85 18.71
N ALA A 67 17.37 -22.13 18.55
CA ALA A 67 16.39 -22.65 17.61
C ALA A 67 14.96 -22.23 17.96
N ILE A 68 14.59 -22.22 19.25
CA ILE A 68 13.29 -21.71 19.70
C ILE A 68 13.14 -20.21 19.38
N LEU A 69 14.16 -19.40 19.65
CA LEU A 69 14.14 -17.97 19.32
C LEU A 69 14.02 -17.74 17.81
N ALA A 70 14.74 -18.48 17.00
CA ALA A 70 14.62 -18.42 15.53
C ALA A 70 13.20 -18.80 15.08
N GLY A 71 12.63 -19.85 15.66
CA GLY A 71 11.24 -20.27 15.39
C GLY A 71 10.22 -19.20 15.76
N LEU A 72 10.39 -18.50 16.89
CA LEU A 72 9.54 -17.37 17.30
C LEU A 72 9.63 -16.20 16.31
N ILE A 73 10.82 -15.87 15.82
CA ILE A 73 11.01 -14.82 14.80
C ILE A 73 10.24 -15.18 13.53
N LEU A 74 10.42 -16.39 13.02
CA LEU A 74 9.76 -16.84 11.78
C LEU A 74 8.23 -16.94 11.96
N ALA A 75 7.76 -17.43 13.09
CA ALA A 75 6.34 -17.48 13.44
C ALA A 75 5.74 -16.07 13.52
N GLY A 76 6.47 -15.10 14.10
CA GLY A 76 6.06 -13.71 14.17
C GLY A 76 5.90 -13.07 12.80
N ILE A 77 6.85 -13.31 11.88
CA ILE A 77 6.77 -12.84 10.48
C ILE A 77 5.55 -13.43 9.79
N LEU A 78 5.34 -14.74 9.91
CA LEU A 78 4.20 -15.41 9.31
C LEU A 78 2.87 -14.88 9.86
N ALA A 79 2.76 -14.73 11.18
CA ALA A 79 1.57 -14.21 11.83
C ALA A 79 1.23 -12.78 11.38
N ALA A 80 2.24 -11.90 11.30
CA ALA A 80 2.07 -10.53 10.82
C ALA A 80 1.59 -10.50 9.35
N THR A 81 2.17 -11.34 8.49
CA THR A 81 1.76 -11.45 7.09
C THR A 81 0.33 -11.95 6.95
N MET A 82 -0.04 -13.01 7.70
CA MET A 82 -1.40 -13.57 7.67
C MET A 82 -2.45 -12.56 8.14
N SER A 83 -2.19 -11.85 9.24
CA SER A 83 -3.10 -10.83 9.78
C SER A 83 -3.39 -9.72 8.77
N THR A 84 -2.35 -9.26 8.06
CA THR A 84 -2.50 -8.21 7.04
C THR A 84 -3.23 -8.73 5.80
N ALA A 85 -2.87 -9.91 5.31
CA ALA A 85 -3.50 -10.55 4.15
C ALA A 85 -5.00 -10.78 4.39
N ASP A 86 -5.38 -11.25 5.56
CA ASP A 86 -6.78 -11.49 5.96
C ASP A 86 -7.61 -10.20 5.89
N SER A 87 -7.11 -9.13 6.48
CA SER A 87 -7.79 -7.83 6.48
C SER A 87 -7.94 -7.24 5.08
N GLN A 88 -6.91 -7.35 4.24
CA GLN A 88 -6.92 -6.84 2.87
C GLN A 88 -7.85 -7.65 1.97
N MET A 89 -7.85 -8.98 2.10
CA MET A 89 -8.76 -9.85 1.34
C MET A 89 -10.21 -9.62 1.73
N LEU A 90 -10.50 -9.40 3.02
CA LEU A 90 -11.85 -9.10 3.48
C LEU A 90 -12.33 -7.73 2.95
N ALA A 91 -11.47 -6.71 2.98
CA ALA A 91 -11.78 -5.40 2.43
C ALA A 91 -12.04 -5.46 0.92
N ALA A 92 -11.22 -6.18 0.17
CA ALA A 92 -11.39 -6.37 -1.28
C ALA A 92 -12.68 -7.14 -1.60
N ALA A 93 -12.98 -8.20 -0.85
CA ALA A 93 -14.20 -8.97 -1.01
C ALA A 93 -15.47 -8.15 -0.73
N SER A 94 -15.44 -7.31 0.32
CA SER A 94 -16.51 -6.38 0.64
C SER A 94 -16.69 -5.34 -0.47
N SER A 95 -15.61 -4.77 -0.97
CA SER A 95 -15.64 -3.78 -2.05
C SER A 95 -16.26 -4.35 -3.34
N VAL A 96 -15.95 -5.59 -3.69
CA VAL A 96 -16.56 -6.23 -4.86
C VAL A 96 -18.04 -6.54 -4.62
N SER A 97 -18.37 -7.17 -3.50
CA SER A 97 -19.74 -7.64 -3.25
C SER A 97 -20.73 -6.52 -2.95
N GLN A 98 -20.31 -5.48 -2.25
CA GLN A 98 -21.15 -4.35 -1.85
C GLN A 98 -21.04 -3.20 -2.84
N ASN A 99 -19.83 -2.63 -3.02
CA ASN A 99 -19.70 -1.40 -3.78
C ASN A 99 -19.82 -1.63 -5.30
N ILE A 100 -19.19 -2.71 -5.84
CA ILE A 100 -19.24 -2.96 -7.29
C ILE A 100 -20.56 -3.62 -7.69
N LEU A 101 -20.95 -4.73 -7.05
CA LEU A 101 -22.12 -5.49 -7.50
C LEU A 101 -23.44 -4.87 -7.05
N GLN A 102 -23.55 -4.44 -5.78
CA GLN A 102 -24.84 -3.93 -5.25
C GLN A 102 -25.01 -2.45 -5.53
N GLU A 103 -24.04 -1.59 -5.24
CA GLU A 103 -24.19 -0.14 -5.40
C GLU A 103 -24.01 0.29 -6.86
N PHE A 104 -22.86 0.01 -7.47
CA PHE A 104 -22.58 0.42 -8.84
C PHE A 104 -23.36 -0.40 -9.87
N GLY A 105 -23.41 -1.73 -9.71
CA GLY A 105 -24.14 -2.64 -10.60
C GLY A 105 -25.65 -2.67 -10.36
N HIS A 106 -26.15 -1.98 -9.31
CA HIS A 106 -27.57 -1.97 -8.90
C HIS A 106 -28.18 -3.37 -8.74
N MET A 107 -27.35 -4.38 -8.42
CA MET A 107 -27.80 -5.75 -8.26
C MET A 107 -28.41 -5.95 -6.87
N LYS A 108 -29.67 -6.40 -6.82
CA LYS A 108 -30.30 -6.78 -5.55
C LYS A 108 -29.86 -8.19 -5.16
N LEU A 109 -28.71 -8.31 -4.52
CA LEU A 109 -28.17 -9.59 -4.05
C LEU A 109 -28.84 -9.98 -2.72
N THR A 110 -29.19 -11.25 -2.58
CA THR A 110 -29.53 -11.83 -1.28
C THR A 110 -28.28 -11.99 -0.44
N GLU A 111 -28.41 -12.12 0.88
CA GLU A 111 -27.27 -12.34 1.79
C GLU A 111 -26.38 -13.51 1.34
N LYS A 112 -27.00 -14.62 0.91
CA LYS A 112 -26.27 -15.79 0.42
C LYS A 112 -25.47 -15.51 -0.86
N GLN A 113 -26.04 -14.74 -1.78
CA GLN A 113 -25.37 -14.35 -3.03
C GLN A 113 -24.22 -13.37 -2.76
N SER A 114 -24.41 -12.41 -1.87
CA SER A 114 -23.36 -11.48 -1.45
C SER A 114 -22.19 -12.22 -0.79
N LEU A 115 -22.48 -13.17 0.10
CA LEU A 115 -21.46 -14.01 0.74
C LEU A 115 -20.73 -14.92 -0.28
N PHE A 116 -21.45 -15.46 -1.26
CA PHE A 116 -20.84 -16.24 -2.33
C PHE A 116 -19.92 -15.37 -3.20
N ALA A 117 -20.35 -14.17 -3.59
CA ALA A 117 -19.53 -13.23 -4.35
C ALA A 117 -18.25 -12.84 -3.57
N ALA A 118 -18.37 -12.56 -2.27
CA ALA A 118 -17.23 -12.26 -1.42
C ALA A 118 -16.22 -13.43 -1.35
N ARG A 119 -16.71 -14.65 -1.15
CA ARG A 119 -15.85 -15.87 -1.14
C ARG A 119 -15.16 -16.11 -2.48
N LEU A 120 -15.90 -15.94 -3.58
CA LEU A 120 -15.33 -16.09 -4.92
C LEU A 120 -14.25 -15.04 -5.17
N THR A 121 -14.46 -13.80 -4.74
CA THR A 121 -13.45 -12.74 -4.84
C THR A 121 -12.18 -13.11 -4.08
N ILE A 122 -12.29 -13.61 -2.85
CA ILE A 122 -11.13 -14.06 -2.05
C ILE A 122 -10.37 -15.17 -2.79
N ILE A 123 -11.06 -16.16 -3.33
CA ILE A 123 -10.45 -17.25 -4.07
C ILE A 123 -9.72 -16.72 -5.31
N CYS A 124 -10.36 -15.84 -6.09
CA CYS A 124 -9.74 -15.25 -7.29
C CYS A 124 -8.47 -14.46 -6.93
N ILE A 125 -8.52 -13.61 -5.90
CA ILE A 125 -7.35 -12.84 -5.44
C ILE A 125 -6.24 -13.79 -4.96
N SER A 126 -6.59 -14.84 -4.21
CA SER A 126 -5.61 -15.83 -3.73
C SER A 126 -4.93 -16.56 -4.89
N VAL A 127 -5.69 -16.96 -5.91
CA VAL A 127 -5.13 -17.61 -7.11
C VAL A 127 -4.16 -16.67 -7.84
N VAL A 128 -4.55 -15.40 -8.04
CA VAL A 128 -3.67 -14.39 -8.65
C VAL A 128 -2.41 -14.21 -7.80
N GLY A 129 -2.56 -14.10 -6.47
CA GLY A 129 -1.42 -13.98 -5.54
C GLY A 129 -0.45 -15.16 -5.66
N VAL A 130 -0.96 -16.40 -5.69
CA VAL A 130 -0.13 -17.61 -5.86
C VAL A 130 0.59 -17.62 -7.20
N VAL A 131 -0.08 -17.20 -8.28
CA VAL A 131 0.53 -17.12 -9.62
C VAL A 131 1.67 -16.11 -9.64
N LEU A 132 1.47 -14.93 -9.05
CA LEU A 132 2.50 -13.89 -8.95
C LEU A 132 3.67 -14.33 -8.05
N ALA A 133 3.41 -15.07 -6.99
CA ALA A 133 4.42 -15.56 -6.07
C ALA A 133 5.28 -16.72 -6.63
N ARG A 134 4.93 -17.28 -7.80
CA ARG A 134 5.71 -18.38 -8.43
C ARG A 134 7.04 -17.93 -9.00
N ASP A 135 7.21 -16.64 -9.31
CA ASP A 135 8.48 -16.14 -9.81
C ASP A 135 9.45 -15.88 -8.62
N PRO A 136 10.52 -16.69 -8.48
CA PRO A 136 11.47 -16.53 -7.38
C PRO A 136 12.31 -15.24 -7.48
N ASN A 137 12.33 -14.59 -8.64
CA ASN A 137 13.03 -13.32 -8.86
C ASN A 137 12.12 -12.11 -8.61
N SER A 138 10.85 -12.34 -8.33
CA SER A 138 9.89 -11.29 -8.00
C SER A 138 10.26 -10.63 -6.67
N SER A 139 10.40 -9.31 -6.69
CA SER A 139 10.61 -8.51 -5.48
C SER A 139 9.26 -8.19 -4.83
N VAL A 140 9.06 -8.62 -3.60
CA VAL A 140 7.86 -8.27 -2.82
C VAL A 140 7.81 -6.76 -2.61
N PHE A 141 8.96 -6.13 -2.31
CA PHE A 141 9.08 -4.68 -2.20
C PHE A 141 8.66 -3.97 -3.49
N GLY A 142 9.08 -4.48 -4.65
CA GLY A 142 8.71 -3.93 -5.95
C GLY A 142 7.19 -3.98 -6.21
N ILE A 143 6.54 -5.10 -5.90
CA ILE A 143 5.08 -5.27 -6.04
C ILE A 143 4.32 -4.33 -5.09
N VAL A 144 4.72 -4.29 -3.82
CA VAL A 144 4.08 -3.45 -2.80
C VAL A 144 4.27 -1.98 -3.12
N SER A 145 5.48 -1.56 -3.51
CA SER A 145 5.77 -0.18 -3.90
C SER A 145 4.90 0.25 -5.08
N PHE A 146 4.75 -0.59 -6.11
CA PHE A 146 3.90 -0.29 -7.25
C PHE A 146 2.43 -0.13 -6.86
N ALA A 147 1.90 -1.00 -5.98
CA ALA A 147 0.55 -0.86 -5.45
C ALA A 147 0.37 0.45 -4.65
N TRP A 148 1.35 0.81 -3.83
CA TRP A 148 1.33 2.07 -3.06
C TRP A 148 1.43 3.29 -3.97
N ALA A 149 2.21 3.21 -5.05
CA ALA A 149 2.23 4.25 -6.07
C ALA A 149 0.85 4.44 -6.71
N GLY A 150 0.15 3.34 -6.99
CA GLY A 150 -1.23 3.36 -7.49
C GLY A 150 -2.18 4.09 -6.55
N PHE A 151 -2.18 3.74 -5.28
CA PHE A 151 -3.02 4.42 -4.28
C PHE A 151 -2.60 5.88 -4.05
N GLY A 152 -1.31 6.12 -3.82
CA GLY A 152 -0.79 7.46 -3.56
C GLY A 152 -0.95 8.41 -4.75
N GLY A 153 -0.71 7.93 -5.96
CA GLY A 153 -0.89 8.69 -7.20
C GLY A 153 -2.36 8.99 -7.49
N SER A 154 -3.26 8.03 -7.26
CA SER A 154 -4.71 8.23 -7.52
C SER A 154 -5.38 9.09 -6.44
N PHE A 155 -5.17 8.80 -5.17
CA PHE A 155 -5.96 9.39 -4.09
C PHE A 155 -5.22 10.50 -3.32
N GLY A 156 -3.89 10.46 -3.25
CA GLY A 156 -3.12 11.37 -2.38
C GLY A 156 -3.37 12.84 -2.68
N ALA A 157 -3.24 13.25 -3.93
CA ALA A 157 -3.47 14.63 -4.35
C ALA A 157 -4.94 15.06 -4.17
N VAL A 158 -5.87 14.16 -4.50
CA VAL A 158 -7.32 14.44 -4.39
C VAL A 158 -7.73 14.63 -2.94
N VAL A 159 -7.26 13.78 -2.02
CA VAL A 159 -7.52 13.93 -0.58
C VAL A 159 -6.97 15.26 -0.06
N LEU A 160 -5.75 15.64 -0.44
CA LEU A 160 -5.19 16.93 -0.06
C LEU A 160 -6.03 18.08 -0.61
N CYS A 161 -6.43 18.06 -1.88
CA CYS A 161 -7.29 19.09 -2.45
C CYS A 161 -8.63 19.16 -1.73
N SER A 162 -9.27 18.02 -1.43
CA SER A 162 -10.57 18.00 -0.76
C SER A 162 -10.53 18.54 0.67
N LEU A 163 -9.42 18.33 1.40
CA LEU A 163 -9.26 18.79 2.78
C LEU A 163 -8.83 20.25 2.89
N PHE A 164 -8.05 20.76 1.95
CA PHE A 164 -7.40 22.06 2.09
C PHE A 164 -7.84 23.11 1.06
N TRP A 165 -8.56 22.70 0.02
CA TRP A 165 -8.94 23.59 -1.06
C TRP A 165 -10.45 23.57 -1.35
N LYS A 166 -11.16 24.60 -0.89
CA LYS A 166 -12.62 24.75 -0.98
C LYS A 166 -13.18 24.65 -2.40
N ARG A 167 -12.37 24.96 -3.44
CA ARG A 167 -12.78 24.95 -4.85
C ARG A 167 -12.76 23.55 -5.47
N CYS A 168 -12.22 22.53 -4.77
CA CYS A 168 -12.20 21.15 -5.25
C CYS A 168 -13.65 20.65 -5.45
N ASN A 169 -13.92 20.10 -6.64
CA ASN A 169 -15.22 19.54 -6.98
C ASN A 169 -15.11 18.08 -7.43
N TRP A 170 -16.24 17.41 -7.60
CA TRP A 170 -16.25 15.99 -7.93
C TRP A 170 -15.65 15.67 -9.29
N GLN A 171 -15.78 16.56 -10.28
CA GLN A 171 -15.19 16.40 -11.62
C GLN A 171 -13.66 16.45 -11.54
N GLY A 172 -13.12 17.42 -10.80
CA GLY A 172 -11.70 17.53 -10.57
C GLY A 172 -11.15 16.35 -9.79
N ALA A 173 -11.87 15.91 -8.75
CA ALA A 173 -11.50 14.75 -7.96
C ALA A 173 -11.44 13.47 -8.83
N LEU A 174 -12.48 13.21 -9.62
CA LEU A 174 -12.54 12.05 -10.50
C LEU A 174 -11.42 12.09 -11.57
N ALA A 175 -11.24 13.24 -12.22
CA ALA A 175 -10.19 13.41 -13.22
C ALA A 175 -8.78 13.24 -12.62
N GLY A 176 -8.55 13.78 -11.42
CA GLY A 176 -7.31 13.61 -10.67
C GLY A 176 -7.04 12.14 -10.34
N MET A 177 -8.02 11.43 -9.80
CA MET A 177 -7.88 9.99 -9.50
C MET A 177 -7.55 9.16 -10.74
N LEU A 178 -8.27 9.35 -11.83
CA LEU A 178 -8.07 8.60 -13.06
C LEU A 178 -6.72 8.90 -13.71
N SER A 179 -6.34 10.18 -13.79
CA SER A 179 -5.07 10.58 -14.38
C SER A 179 -3.87 10.13 -13.54
N GLY A 180 -3.96 10.22 -12.21
CA GLY A 180 -2.92 9.74 -11.31
C GLY A 180 -2.74 8.22 -11.40
N GLY A 181 -3.84 7.46 -11.34
CA GLY A 181 -3.81 6.01 -11.51
C GLY A 181 -3.22 5.58 -12.85
N LEU A 182 -3.67 6.20 -13.95
CA LEU A 182 -3.14 5.92 -15.28
C LEU A 182 -1.64 6.26 -15.40
N MET A 183 -1.23 7.39 -14.80
CA MET A 183 0.16 7.84 -14.87
C MET A 183 1.14 6.89 -14.17
N VAL A 184 0.73 6.17 -13.12
CA VAL A 184 1.56 5.13 -12.49
C VAL A 184 1.95 4.07 -13.51
N PHE A 185 0.99 3.57 -14.30
CA PHE A 185 1.27 2.58 -15.35
C PHE A 185 2.10 3.16 -16.50
N VAL A 186 1.75 4.35 -16.97
CA VAL A 186 2.49 5.04 -18.06
C VAL A 186 3.92 5.28 -17.62
N TRP A 187 4.13 5.78 -16.40
CA TRP A 187 5.49 6.01 -15.90
C TRP A 187 6.29 4.72 -15.78
N LYS A 188 5.73 3.71 -15.12
CA LYS A 188 6.41 2.44 -14.86
C LYS A 188 6.83 1.70 -16.11
N TYR A 189 5.92 1.60 -17.09
CA TYR A 189 6.12 0.72 -18.24
C TYR A 189 6.59 1.43 -19.50
N ILE A 190 6.40 2.76 -19.60
CA ILE A 190 6.73 3.52 -20.81
C ILE A 190 7.86 4.51 -20.55
N ILE A 191 7.78 5.30 -19.48
CA ILE A 191 8.71 6.42 -19.26
C ILE A 191 9.95 5.95 -18.47
N SER A 192 9.80 5.23 -17.37
CA SER A 192 10.91 4.77 -16.54
C SER A 192 11.96 3.93 -17.29
N PRO A 193 11.59 3.07 -18.27
CA PRO A 193 12.57 2.33 -19.07
C PRO A 193 13.50 3.19 -19.93
N LEU A 194 13.18 4.47 -20.16
CA LEU A 194 14.07 5.41 -20.84
C LEU A 194 15.35 5.72 -20.05
N GLY A 195 15.34 5.43 -18.73
CA GLY A 195 16.50 5.57 -17.86
C GLY A 195 16.83 7.01 -17.47
N GLY A 196 17.99 7.20 -16.83
CA GLY A 196 18.44 8.52 -16.38
C GLY A 196 17.48 9.16 -15.38
N VAL A 197 17.10 10.41 -15.61
CA VAL A 197 16.19 11.17 -14.73
C VAL A 197 14.79 10.54 -14.65
N PHE A 198 14.38 9.76 -15.65
CA PHE A 198 13.07 9.09 -15.69
C PHE A 198 13.01 7.82 -14.85
N GLY A 199 14.14 7.33 -14.33
CA GLY A 199 14.20 6.17 -13.41
C GLY A 199 13.69 6.44 -11.99
N ILE A 200 13.09 7.61 -11.72
CA ILE A 200 12.50 7.93 -10.42
C ILE A 200 11.24 7.11 -10.15
N TYR A 201 10.95 6.94 -8.88
CA TYR A 201 9.78 6.20 -8.41
C TYR A 201 8.46 6.80 -8.93
N GLU A 202 7.63 5.98 -9.54
CA GLU A 202 6.41 6.35 -10.26
C GLU A 202 5.37 7.12 -9.44
N LEU A 203 5.41 7.02 -8.11
CA LEU A 203 4.51 7.75 -7.22
C LEU A 203 4.62 9.26 -7.40
N LEU A 204 5.84 9.81 -7.49
CA LEU A 204 6.05 11.25 -7.55
C LEU A 204 5.43 11.88 -8.81
N PRO A 205 5.75 11.42 -10.02
CA PRO A 205 5.14 11.97 -11.23
C PRO A 205 3.63 11.74 -11.28
N ALA A 206 3.14 10.59 -10.82
CA ALA A 206 1.71 10.30 -10.79
C ALA A 206 0.96 11.24 -9.84
N PHE A 207 1.50 11.49 -8.66
CA PHE A 207 0.95 12.44 -7.70
C PHE A 207 0.89 13.87 -8.26
N LEU A 208 1.96 14.33 -8.91
CA LEU A 208 2.02 15.68 -9.51
C LEU A 208 1.02 15.83 -10.65
N VAL A 209 0.87 14.82 -11.50
CA VAL A 209 -0.13 14.82 -12.59
C VAL A 209 -1.54 14.80 -12.01
N SER A 210 -1.82 13.96 -11.01
CA SER A 210 -3.11 13.92 -10.31
C SER A 210 -3.46 15.29 -9.71
N LEU A 211 -2.51 15.93 -9.02
CA LEU A 211 -2.69 17.24 -8.43
C LEU A 211 -2.98 18.30 -9.50
N MET A 212 -2.18 18.34 -10.55
CA MET A 212 -2.36 19.30 -11.65
C MET A 212 -3.72 19.13 -12.32
N VAL A 213 -4.09 17.92 -12.67
CA VAL A 213 -5.38 17.62 -13.33
C VAL A 213 -6.54 17.92 -12.41
N CYS A 214 -6.47 17.53 -11.13
CA CYS A 214 -7.50 17.85 -10.13
C CYS A 214 -7.73 19.37 -10.03
N VAL A 215 -6.66 20.15 -9.94
CA VAL A 215 -6.74 21.60 -9.85
C VAL A 215 -7.29 22.21 -11.13
N VAL A 216 -6.73 21.87 -12.28
CA VAL A 216 -7.16 22.43 -13.57
C VAL A 216 -8.62 22.11 -13.86
N VAL A 217 -9.02 20.87 -13.72
CA VAL A 217 -10.41 20.44 -13.98
C VAL A 217 -11.36 21.10 -12.98
N SER A 218 -11.01 21.19 -11.70
CA SER A 218 -11.84 21.90 -10.73
C SER A 218 -12.01 23.38 -11.07
N LEU A 219 -11.00 24.03 -11.63
CA LEU A 219 -11.09 25.46 -12.02
C LEU A 219 -11.98 25.70 -13.25
N VAL A 220 -11.92 24.79 -14.23
CA VAL A 220 -12.67 24.95 -15.49
C VAL A 220 -14.09 24.38 -15.45
N THR A 221 -14.44 23.65 -14.39
CA THR A 221 -15.79 23.08 -14.18
C THR A 221 -16.57 23.89 -13.13
N PRO A 222 -17.89 23.72 -13.01
CA PRO A 222 -18.70 24.45 -12.03
C PRO A 222 -18.19 24.33 -10.60
N ALA A 223 -18.34 25.40 -9.81
CA ALA A 223 -17.99 25.40 -8.39
C ALA A 223 -18.80 24.32 -7.62
N PRO A 224 -18.29 23.83 -6.47
CA PRO A 224 -19.10 23.06 -5.54
C PRO A 224 -20.37 23.83 -5.14
N SER A 225 -21.43 23.08 -4.73
CA SER A 225 -22.64 23.73 -4.23
C SER A 225 -22.37 24.49 -2.92
N ALA A 226 -23.21 25.49 -2.66
CA ALA A 226 -23.12 26.30 -1.42
C ALA A 226 -23.23 25.41 -0.15
N GLU A 227 -23.93 24.30 -0.24
CA GLU A 227 -24.06 23.30 0.83
C GLU A 227 -22.72 22.64 1.14
N ILE A 228 -22.01 22.13 0.11
CA ILE A 228 -20.68 21.54 0.25
C ILE A 228 -19.67 22.58 0.76
N GLU A 229 -19.76 23.82 0.30
CA GLU A 229 -18.90 24.89 0.79
C GLU A 229 -19.15 25.21 2.27
N ALA A 230 -20.40 25.17 2.73
CA ALA A 230 -20.73 25.36 4.15
C ALA A 230 -20.24 24.21 5.02
N GLU A 231 -20.33 22.96 4.54
CA GLU A 231 -19.76 21.79 5.25
C GLU A 231 -18.22 21.89 5.36
N PHE A 232 -17.56 22.34 4.30
CA PHE A 232 -16.11 22.53 4.33
C PHE A 232 -15.69 23.60 5.36
N ASP A 233 -16.44 24.70 5.46
CA ASP A 233 -16.16 25.76 6.44
C ASP A 233 -16.50 25.34 7.87
N ALA A 234 -17.49 24.47 8.06
CA ALA A 234 -17.85 23.92 9.37
C ALA A 234 -16.84 22.88 9.89
N ALA A 235 -16.08 22.24 8.99
CA ALA A 235 -15.06 21.25 9.34
C ALA A 235 -13.69 21.86 9.70
N LYS A 236 -13.53 23.16 9.59
CA LYS A 236 -12.32 23.91 9.96
C LYS A 236 -12.35 24.40 11.39
#